data_9c4fc73bab1ee3e1065422974132aa51
#
_entry.id   9c4fc73bab1ee3e1065422974132aa51
#
_cell.length_a   1.000
_cell.length_b   1.000
_cell.length_c   1.000
_cell.angle_alpha   90.00
_cell.angle_beta   90.00
_cell.angle_gamma   90.00
#
_symmetry.space_group_name_H-M   'P 1'
#
loop_
_entity.id
_entity.type
_entity.pdbx_description
1 polymer ?
#
loop_
_entity_poly.entity_id
_entity_poly.type
_entity_poly.pdbx_seq_one_letter_code
_entity_poly.pdbx_strand_id
1 'polypeptide(L)'
;MSWMQEFDDPYEEYDESSVRERPNPKANRPRSKHRPEHDDAVTGIVTGVDRGRYRLAVRVGESDEAVVTAARARELRKQSIVAGDRVDVVGDTTGETGSLARIVRIQPRTTVLRRSADDADLVERVIVANADVMLMVVASADPPPRAGMVDRFLVAAFDAGITPVLVMTKTDVADPEPFLANFAGLDIEVWRSSIDDPPSEALRERLAGHTTVAVGHSGVGKSTLVNAIVPSAHRAVGHVNTVTGRGRHTSSSTVSFKLGDGWIIDTPGVRSFGLGHVATASVLRSFPDLAAVAEDCPRGCTHLADEQYCELTAAAADGRLDVRRVDSMQRLLGTLVTARGLRHQE
;
A
#
# COMPACT_ATOMS: atom_id res chain seq x y z
N MET A 1 24.38 -7.73 76.47
CA MET A 1 22.95 -7.58 76.30
C MET A 1 22.67 -7.66 74.83
N SER A 2 22.15 -8.83 74.44
CA SER A 2 21.93 -9.24 73.07
C SER A 2 20.56 -8.75 72.60
N TRP A 3 20.51 -8.07 71.46
CA TRP A 3 19.30 -7.75 70.70
C TRP A 3 19.41 -8.40 69.34
N MET A 4 19.26 -9.72 69.27
CA MET A 4 18.90 -10.43 68.05
C MET A 4 17.46 -10.91 68.25
N GLN A 5 16.47 -10.20 67.70
CA GLN A 5 15.15 -10.73 67.42
C GLN A 5 15.28 -11.49 66.09
N GLU A 6 15.03 -12.78 66.16
CA GLU A 6 14.76 -13.61 64.97
C GLU A 6 13.51 -13.07 64.32
N PHE A 7 13.68 -12.63 63.07
CA PHE A 7 12.52 -12.39 62.17
C PHE A 7 12.15 -13.74 61.59
N ASP A 8 11.03 -14.31 62.02
CA ASP A 8 10.36 -15.41 61.38
C ASP A 8 10.04 -14.95 59.90
N ASP A 9 10.65 -15.62 58.94
CA ASP A 9 10.37 -15.40 57.53
C ASP A 9 9.00 -16.04 57.20
N PRO A 10 7.95 -15.29 56.85
CA PRO A 10 6.63 -15.85 56.58
C PRO A 10 6.56 -16.70 55.29
N TYR A 11 7.69 -16.95 54.59
CA TYR A 11 7.76 -17.72 53.35
C TYR A 11 8.42 -19.10 53.50
N GLU A 12 8.88 -19.51 54.73
CA GLU A 12 9.48 -20.83 54.92
C GLU A 12 8.51 -22.02 54.90
N GLU A 13 7.22 -21.83 54.80
CA GLU A 13 6.22 -22.93 54.76
C GLU A 13 5.69 -23.28 53.36
N TYR A 14 6.27 -22.78 52.26
CA TYR A 14 5.92 -23.24 50.93
C TYR A 14 6.83 -24.38 50.46
N ASP A 15 6.56 -25.58 50.97
CA ASP A 15 7.14 -26.81 50.46
C ASP A 15 6.49 -27.14 49.08
N GLU A 16 7.35 -27.38 48.06
CA GLU A 16 6.92 -27.75 46.68
C GLU A 16 6.03 -29.00 46.67
N SER A 17 6.03 -29.83 47.71
CA SER A 17 5.15 -31.00 47.89
C SER A 17 3.66 -30.63 48.09
N SER A 18 3.35 -29.39 48.45
CA SER A 18 1.97 -28.91 48.70
C SER A 18 1.27 -28.43 47.43
N VAL A 19 1.96 -28.27 46.30
CA VAL A 19 1.38 -27.88 45.02
C VAL A 19 0.61 -29.03 44.41
N ARG A 20 -0.67 -29.15 44.69
CA ARG A 20 -1.57 -30.03 43.94
C ARG A 20 -1.74 -29.49 42.53
N GLU A 21 -0.95 -30.01 41.57
CA GLU A 21 -1.25 -29.83 40.16
C GLU A 21 -2.68 -30.37 39.89
N ARG A 22 -3.62 -29.44 39.65
CA ARG A 22 -4.91 -29.83 39.10
C ARG A 22 -4.68 -30.13 37.61
N PRO A 23 -4.75 -31.40 37.18
CA PRO A 23 -4.63 -31.71 35.76
C PRO A 23 -5.68 -30.91 35.01
N ASN A 24 -5.25 -30.04 34.11
CA ASN A 24 -6.17 -29.33 33.23
C ASN A 24 -6.81 -30.37 32.28
N PRO A 25 -8.09 -30.77 32.47
CA PRO A 25 -8.69 -31.85 31.67
C PRO A 25 -8.78 -31.50 30.18
N LYS A 26 -8.43 -30.25 29.79
CA LYS A 26 -8.37 -29.79 28.40
C LYS A 26 -6.93 -29.74 27.85
N ALA A 27 -5.88 -29.97 28.67
CA ALA A 27 -4.49 -29.85 28.22
C ALA A 27 -4.03 -31.00 27.30
N ASN A 28 -4.64 -32.17 27.41
CA ASN A 28 -4.27 -33.39 26.68
C ASN A 28 -5.19 -33.77 25.52
N ARG A 29 -6.07 -32.87 25.05
CA ARG A 29 -6.74 -33.13 23.78
C ARG A 29 -5.72 -32.98 22.66
N PRO A 30 -5.48 -34.04 21.84
CA PRO A 30 -4.69 -33.91 20.63
C PRO A 30 -5.31 -32.77 19.81
N ARG A 31 -4.54 -31.71 19.57
CA ARG A 31 -4.98 -30.69 18.64
C ARG A 31 -5.04 -31.36 17.28
N SER A 32 -6.24 -31.67 16.80
CA SER A 32 -6.42 -32.18 15.47
C SER A 32 -5.76 -31.20 14.51
N LYS A 33 -4.77 -31.65 13.74
CA LYS A 33 -4.13 -30.86 12.68
C LYS A 33 -5.05 -30.72 11.46
N HIS A 34 -6.25 -31.30 11.49
CA HIS A 34 -7.26 -31.12 10.45
C HIS A 34 -7.74 -29.67 10.48
N ARG A 35 -7.25 -28.90 9.52
CA ARG A 35 -7.85 -27.62 9.17
C ARG A 35 -9.15 -27.92 8.45
N PRO A 36 -10.29 -27.34 8.85
CA PRO A 36 -11.50 -27.39 8.05
C PRO A 36 -11.20 -26.89 6.64
N GLU A 37 -11.65 -27.56 5.61
CA GLU A 37 -11.43 -27.13 4.22
C GLU A 37 -12.20 -25.87 3.87
N HIS A 38 -13.24 -25.54 4.64
CA HIS A 38 -14.07 -24.35 4.47
C HIS A 38 -14.67 -24.26 3.05
N ASP A 39 -15.26 -25.35 2.59
CA ASP A 39 -15.88 -25.45 1.25
C ASP A 39 -17.08 -24.52 1.08
N ASP A 40 -17.65 -24.06 2.17
CA ASP A 40 -18.73 -23.08 2.27
C ASP A 40 -18.26 -21.62 2.32
N ALA A 41 -16.95 -21.38 2.16
CA ALA A 41 -16.40 -20.03 2.23
C ALA A 41 -16.82 -19.17 1.05
N VAL A 42 -17.23 -17.94 1.36
CA VAL A 42 -17.57 -16.92 0.36
C VAL A 42 -16.34 -16.05 0.11
N THR A 43 -16.04 -15.77 -1.15
CA THR A 43 -14.96 -14.84 -1.51
C THR A 43 -15.38 -13.39 -1.26
N GLY A 44 -14.49 -12.60 -0.64
CA GLY A 44 -14.68 -11.17 -0.43
C GLY A 44 -13.41 -10.38 -0.70
N ILE A 45 -13.58 -9.07 -0.90
CA ILE A 45 -12.50 -8.10 -1.06
C ILE A 45 -12.42 -7.24 0.20
N VAL A 46 -11.23 -7.07 0.77
CA VAL A 46 -11.01 -6.20 1.93
C VAL A 46 -11.08 -4.74 1.48
N THR A 47 -12.09 -4.02 1.93
CA THR A 47 -12.32 -2.60 1.60
C THR A 47 -11.91 -1.65 2.72
N GLY A 48 -11.60 -2.16 3.90
CA GLY A 48 -11.15 -1.34 5.01
C GLY A 48 -10.61 -2.18 6.16
N VAL A 49 -9.66 -1.60 6.90
CA VAL A 49 -9.04 -2.24 8.07
C VAL A 49 -9.10 -1.27 9.24
N ASP A 50 -9.74 -1.67 10.34
CA ASP A 50 -9.80 -0.89 11.57
C ASP A 50 -9.63 -1.80 12.80
N ARG A 51 -8.53 -1.59 13.54
CA ARG A 51 -8.25 -2.22 14.86
C ARG A 51 -8.55 -3.72 14.94
N GLY A 52 -8.16 -4.48 13.89
CA GLY A 52 -8.37 -5.93 13.83
C GLY A 52 -9.77 -6.36 13.38
N ARG A 53 -10.59 -5.42 12.95
CA ARG A 53 -11.81 -5.63 12.19
C ARG A 53 -11.57 -5.29 10.73
N TYR A 54 -12.19 -6.04 9.85
CA TYR A 54 -12.04 -5.91 8.41
C TYR A 54 -13.41 -5.67 7.79
N ARG A 55 -13.53 -4.63 7.01
CA ARG A 55 -14.72 -4.40 6.17
C ARG A 55 -14.48 -5.12 4.85
N LEU A 56 -15.42 -5.92 4.44
CA LEU A 56 -15.33 -6.73 3.22
C LEU A 56 -16.52 -6.43 2.33
N ALA A 57 -16.30 -6.37 1.02
CA ALA A 57 -17.36 -6.54 0.02
C ALA A 57 -17.38 -8.02 -0.39
N VAL A 58 -18.51 -8.68 -0.24
CA VAL A 58 -18.72 -10.09 -0.59
C VAL A 58 -19.73 -10.19 -1.72
N ARG A 59 -19.62 -11.25 -2.54
CA ARG A 59 -20.51 -11.49 -3.69
C ARG A 59 -20.57 -10.26 -4.64
N VAL A 60 -19.41 -9.67 -4.87
CA VAL A 60 -19.28 -8.45 -5.69
C VAL A 60 -19.78 -8.70 -7.11
N GLY A 61 -20.70 -7.85 -7.58
CA GLY A 61 -21.35 -7.98 -8.89
C GLY A 61 -22.56 -8.92 -8.92
N GLU A 62 -22.91 -9.57 -7.82
CA GLU A 62 -24.09 -10.42 -7.68
C GLU A 62 -25.29 -9.63 -7.12
N SER A 63 -26.48 -10.17 -7.24
CA SER A 63 -27.71 -9.50 -6.78
C SER A 63 -27.79 -9.38 -5.24
N ASP A 64 -27.02 -10.18 -4.52
CA ASP A 64 -26.92 -10.23 -3.07
C ASP A 64 -25.57 -9.71 -2.56
N GLU A 65 -24.91 -8.85 -3.34
CA GLU A 65 -23.69 -8.14 -2.91
C GLU A 65 -23.92 -7.46 -1.55
N ALA A 66 -23.02 -7.71 -0.61
CA ALA A 66 -23.13 -7.17 0.74
C ALA A 66 -21.80 -6.67 1.27
N VAL A 67 -21.87 -5.71 2.21
CA VAL A 67 -20.71 -5.25 2.98
C VAL A 67 -20.78 -5.89 4.37
N VAL A 68 -19.78 -6.70 4.71
CA VAL A 68 -19.73 -7.43 5.97
C VAL A 68 -18.55 -7.00 6.83
N THR A 69 -18.70 -7.11 8.15
CA THR A 69 -17.60 -6.95 9.08
C THR A 69 -17.06 -8.34 9.44
N ALA A 70 -15.74 -8.50 9.37
CA ALA A 70 -15.08 -9.76 9.67
C ALA A 70 -13.95 -9.60 10.70
N ALA A 71 -13.64 -10.69 11.39
CA ALA A 71 -12.43 -10.85 12.17
C ALA A 71 -11.54 -11.92 11.52
N ARG A 72 -10.21 -11.82 11.70
CA ARG A 72 -9.30 -12.85 11.17
C ARG A 72 -9.31 -14.10 12.03
N ALA A 73 -9.18 -15.26 11.42
CA ALA A 73 -8.97 -16.53 12.11
C ALA A 73 -7.61 -16.54 12.85
N ARG A 74 -7.49 -17.40 13.87
CA ARG A 74 -6.27 -17.50 14.68
C ARG A 74 -5.04 -17.91 13.85
N GLU A 75 -5.26 -18.71 12.84
CA GLU A 75 -4.25 -19.25 11.93
C GLU A 75 -3.57 -18.13 11.11
N LEU A 76 -4.30 -17.05 10.86
CA LEU A 76 -3.83 -15.89 10.08
C LEU A 76 -3.11 -14.83 10.93
N ARG A 77 -2.87 -15.07 12.23
CA ARG A 77 -2.30 -14.05 13.16
C ARG A 77 -0.97 -13.45 12.70
N LYS A 78 -0.14 -14.22 11.99
CA LYS A 78 1.17 -13.78 11.49
C LYS A 78 1.10 -13.12 10.11
N GLN A 79 -0.06 -13.14 9.46
CA GLN A 79 -0.25 -12.59 8.14
C GLN A 79 -0.91 -11.22 8.23
N SER A 80 -0.38 -10.26 7.49
CA SER A 80 -0.97 -8.94 7.34
C SER A 80 -2.12 -9.02 6.32
N ILE A 81 -3.31 -8.60 6.74
CA ILE A 81 -4.47 -8.44 5.86
C ILE A 81 -4.64 -6.95 5.62
N VAL A 82 -4.70 -6.54 4.36
CA VAL A 82 -4.72 -5.15 3.94
C VAL A 82 -5.86 -4.87 2.95
N ALA A 83 -6.12 -3.61 2.65
CA ALA A 83 -7.09 -3.24 1.62
C ALA A 83 -6.68 -3.82 0.26
N GLY A 84 -7.67 -4.28 -0.51
CA GLY A 84 -7.47 -4.97 -1.78
C GLY A 84 -7.21 -6.47 -1.68
N ASP A 85 -6.95 -7.03 -0.48
CA ASP A 85 -6.84 -8.48 -0.33
C ASP A 85 -8.13 -9.20 -0.73
N ARG A 86 -7.99 -10.27 -1.51
CA ARG A 86 -9.06 -11.25 -1.74
C ARG A 86 -8.97 -12.30 -0.64
N VAL A 87 -10.10 -12.57 0.02
CA VAL A 87 -10.14 -13.42 1.20
C VAL A 87 -11.33 -14.37 1.15
N ASP A 88 -11.16 -15.55 1.73
CA ASP A 88 -12.24 -16.49 1.94
C ASP A 88 -12.80 -16.29 3.35
N VAL A 89 -14.13 -16.20 3.43
CA VAL A 89 -14.89 -15.78 4.61
C VAL A 89 -15.96 -16.81 4.93
N VAL A 90 -16.10 -17.14 6.20
CA VAL A 90 -17.15 -18.04 6.70
C VAL A 90 -17.94 -17.38 7.82
N GLY A 91 -19.08 -17.97 8.17
CA GLY A 91 -19.98 -17.48 9.20
C GLY A 91 -21.03 -16.54 8.65
N ASP A 92 -21.44 -15.54 9.42
CA ASP A 92 -22.51 -14.63 9.02
C ASP A 92 -22.01 -13.60 7.99
N THR A 93 -22.34 -13.82 6.74
CA THR A 93 -22.01 -12.95 5.59
C THR A 93 -23.22 -12.15 5.07
N THR A 94 -24.28 -12.00 5.86
CA THR A 94 -25.49 -11.24 5.49
C THR A 94 -25.24 -9.74 5.43
N GLY A 95 -24.31 -9.22 6.24
CA GLY A 95 -24.07 -7.79 6.39
C GLY A 95 -25.06 -7.08 7.32
N GLU A 96 -25.92 -7.81 8.04
CA GLU A 96 -26.83 -7.24 9.02
C GLU A 96 -26.08 -6.59 10.19
N THR A 97 -26.75 -5.65 10.86
CA THR A 97 -26.15 -4.96 12.01
C THR A 97 -25.84 -5.96 13.13
N GLY A 98 -24.58 -6.03 13.55
CA GLY A 98 -24.10 -6.95 14.58
C GLY A 98 -23.58 -8.28 14.05
N SER A 99 -23.73 -8.58 12.75
CA SER A 99 -23.12 -9.76 12.12
C SER A 99 -21.60 -9.68 12.17
N LEU A 100 -20.96 -10.84 12.35
CA LEU A 100 -19.50 -10.95 12.36
C LEU A 100 -19.05 -12.21 11.64
N ALA A 101 -18.48 -12.02 10.47
CA ALA A 101 -17.85 -13.06 9.70
C ALA A 101 -16.41 -13.35 10.17
N ARG A 102 -15.80 -14.38 9.60
CA ARG A 102 -14.41 -14.76 9.90
C ARG A 102 -13.63 -14.99 8.62
N ILE A 103 -12.53 -14.27 8.44
CA ILE A 103 -11.55 -14.52 7.38
C ILE A 103 -10.75 -15.76 7.74
N VAL A 104 -10.79 -16.78 6.87
CA VAL A 104 -10.13 -18.08 7.06
C VAL A 104 -8.96 -18.31 6.12
N ARG A 105 -8.91 -17.60 4.98
CA ARG A 105 -7.82 -17.69 4.00
C ARG A 105 -7.60 -16.33 3.33
N ILE A 106 -6.35 -16.01 3.02
CA ILE A 106 -5.96 -14.92 2.12
C ILE A 106 -5.59 -15.58 0.80
N GLN A 107 -6.23 -15.15 -0.28
CA GLN A 107 -5.92 -15.64 -1.62
C GLN A 107 -4.56 -15.10 -2.10
N PRO A 108 -3.90 -15.76 -3.06
CA PRO A 108 -2.66 -15.26 -3.64
C PRO A 108 -2.81 -13.84 -4.17
N ARG A 109 -1.86 -12.99 -3.83
CA ARG A 109 -1.81 -11.60 -4.28
C ARG A 109 -1.17 -11.52 -5.65
N THR A 110 -1.77 -10.76 -6.57
CA THR A 110 -1.19 -10.45 -7.89
C THR A 110 -0.14 -9.35 -7.80
N THR A 111 -0.43 -8.31 -7.00
CA THR A 111 0.48 -7.21 -6.75
C THR A 111 0.52 -6.89 -5.25
N VAL A 112 1.63 -6.33 -4.78
CA VAL A 112 1.82 -5.97 -3.37
C VAL A 112 2.53 -4.64 -3.28
N LEU A 113 1.83 -3.62 -2.81
CA LEU A 113 2.43 -2.33 -2.51
C LEU A 113 2.93 -2.32 -1.07
N ARG A 114 4.24 -2.09 -0.90
CA ARG A 114 4.92 -2.11 0.40
C ARG A 114 5.34 -0.70 0.80
N ARG A 115 5.51 -0.51 2.07
CA ARG A 115 6.07 0.70 2.65
C ARG A 115 6.98 0.32 3.80
N SER A 116 8.19 0.83 3.81
CA SER A 116 8.96 1.00 5.04
C SER A 116 8.54 2.29 5.75
N ALA A 117 8.69 2.37 7.05
CA ALA A 117 8.35 3.59 7.80
C ALA A 117 9.34 4.71 7.46
N ASP A 118 10.59 4.35 7.19
CA ASP A 118 11.69 5.20 6.78
C ASP A 118 12.59 4.44 5.79
N ASP A 119 13.47 5.11 5.05
CA ASP A 119 14.46 4.47 4.19
C ASP A 119 15.45 3.60 4.98
N ALA A 120 15.67 3.92 6.27
CA ALA A 120 16.46 3.13 7.22
C ALA A 120 15.71 1.93 7.82
N ASP A 121 14.37 1.92 7.81
CA ASP A 121 13.57 0.85 8.42
C ASP A 121 13.57 -0.41 7.54
N LEU A 122 14.11 -1.51 8.08
CA LEU A 122 14.11 -2.83 7.44
C LEU A 122 12.74 -3.51 7.51
N VAL A 123 11.82 -2.99 8.32
CA VAL A 123 10.49 -3.57 8.48
C VAL A 123 9.54 -3.07 7.40
N GLU A 124 9.40 -3.87 6.37
CA GLU A 124 8.43 -3.63 5.32
C GLU A 124 7.02 -4.01 5.76
N ARG A 125 6.09 -3.12 5.50
CA ARG A 125 4.66 -3.39 5.71
C ARG A 125 3.92 -3.34 4.40
N VAL A 126 3.18 -4.39 4.11
CA VAL A 126 2.20 -4.36 3.03
C VAL A 126 1.11 -3.36 3.40
N ILE A 127 0.79 -2.45 2.50
CA ILE A 127 -0.24 -1.42 2.70
C ILE A 127 -1.46 -1.62 1.81
N VAL A 128 -1.25 -2.12 0.58
CA VAL A 128 -2.31 -2.44 -0.39
C VAL A 128 -1.91 -3.70 -1.14
N ALA A 129 -2.89 -4.53 -1.45
CA ALA A 129 -2.74 -5.71 -2.29
C ALA A 129 -3.64 -5.63 -3.52
N ASN A 130 -3.25 -6.34 -4.59
CA ASN A 130 -4.02 -6.51 -5.81
C ASN A 130 -4.42 -5.19 -6.51
N ALA A 131 -3.69 -4.09 -6.26
CA ALA A 131 -3.84 -2.88 -7.04
C ALA A 131 -3.10 -3.04 -8.37
N ASP A 132 -3.72 -2.60 -9.46
CA ASP A 132 -3.15 -2.62 -10.82
C ASP A 132 -2.86 -1.21 -11.34
N VAL A 133 -3.44 -0.17 -10.72
CA VAL A 133 -3.19 1.24 -11.04
C VAL A 133 -2.76 2.01 -9.78
N MET A 134 -1.73 2.85 -9.89
CA MET A 134 -1.33 3.83 -8.88
C MET A 134 -1.65 5.23 -9.36
N LEU A 135 -2.66 5.86 -8.76
CA LEU A 135 -3.07 7.23 -9.02
C LEU A 135 -2.22 8.18 -8.16
N MET A 136 -1.19 8.76 -8.76
CA MET A 136 -0.28 9.71 -8.12
C MET A 136 -0.85 11.12 -8.22
N VAL A 137 -1.33 11.69 -7.12
CA VAL A 137 -1.93 13.02 -7.08
C VAL A 137 -0.93 14.05 -6.60
N VAL A 138 -0.63 15.02 -7.45
CA VAL A 138 0.37 16.07 -7.22
C VAL A 138 -0.25 17.44 -7.53
N ALA A 139 -0.08 18.41 -6.65
CA ALA A 139 -0.54 19.77 -6.89
C ALA A 139 0.48 20.55 -7.71
N SER A 140 0.02 21.39 -8.64
CA SER A 140 0.88 22.34 -9.38
C SER A 140 1.40 23.44 -8.48
N ALA A 141 0.62 23.78 -7.42
CA ALA A 141 1.01 24.72 -6.35
C ALA A 141 0.32 24.36 -5.03
N ASP A 142 0.84 24.84 -3.93
CA ASP A 142 0.28 24.73 -2.56
C ASP A 142 -0.23 23.33 -2.15
N PRO A 143 0.67 22.38 -1.92
CA PRO A 143 2.12 22.52 -1.76
C PRO A 143 2.84 22.48 -3.13
N PRO A 144 4.05 23.04 -3.22
CA PRO A 144 4.85 22.99 -4.45
C PRO A 144 5.17 21.53 -4.81
N PRO A 145 5.12 21.17 -6.10
CA PRO A 145 5.41 19.82 -6.56
C PRO A 145 6.88 19.47 -6.33
N ARG A 146 7.17 18.19 -6.03
CA ARG A 146 8.53 17.70 -5.76
C ARG A 146 8.80 16.48 -6.65
N ALA A 147 9.73 16.62 -7.60
CA ALA A 147 10.09 15.54 -8.53
C ALA A 147 10.55 14.27 -7.80
N GLY A 148 11.41 14.40 -6.79
CA GLY A 148 11.88 13.24 -6.02
C GLY A 148 10.78 12.47 -5.26
N MET A 149 9.63 13.10 -4.96
CA MET A 149 8.49 12.39 -4.40
C MET A 149 7.78 11.55 -5.48
N VAL A 150 7.61 12.10 -6.68
CA VAL A 150 7.01 11.37 -7.81
C VAL A 150 7.93 10.24 -8.23
N ASP A 151 9.25 10.45 -8.29
CA ASP A 151 10.23 9.40 -8.57
C ASP A 151 10.10 8.24 -7.58
N ARG A 152 9.92 8.50 -6.29
CA ARG A 152 9.68 7.45 -5.28
C ARG A 152 8.37 6.69 -5.51
N PHE A 153 7.32 7.36 -5.94
CA PHE A 153 6.06 6.72 -6.30
C PHE A 153 6.21 5.84 -7.54
N LEU A 154 6.90 6.35 -8.56
CA LEU A 154 7.18 5.61 -9.81
C LEU A 154 7.97 4.34 -9.52
N VAL A 155 9.06 4.45 -8.76
CA VAL A 155 9.88 3.29 -8.39
C VAL A 155 9.06 2.26 -7.62
N ALA A 156 8.22 2.69 -6.66
CA ALA A 156 7.37 1.77 -5.90
C ALA A 156 6.30 1.11 -6.79
N ALA A 157 5.73 1.84 -7.76
CA ALA A 157 4.77 1.30 -8.72
C ALA A 157 5.43 0.26 -9.63
N PHE A 158 6.59 0.58 -10.20
CA PHE A 158 7.34 -0.31 -11.08
C PHE A 158 7.79 -1.58 -10.36
N ASP A 159 8.29 -1.47 -9.13
CA ASP A 159 8.67 -2.65 -8.33
C ASP A 159 7.48 -3.56 -8.05
N ALA A 160 6.33 -2.98 -7.74
CA ALA A 160 5.10 -3.72 -7.46
C ALA A 160 4.38 -4.24 -8.73
N GLY A 161 4.82 -3.88 -9.93
CA GLY A 161 4.13 -4.20 -11.19
C GLY A 161 2.79 -3.48 -11.35
N ILE A 162 2.68 -2.25 -10.80
CA ILE A 162 1.47 -1.42 -10.81
C ILE A 162 1.65 -0.31 -11.84
N THR A 163 0.63 -0.08 -12.68
CA THR A 163 0.66 0.98 -13.71
C THR A 163 0.53 2.37 -13.07
N PRO A 164 1.53 3.27 -13.22
CA PRO A 164 1.45 4.61 -12.70
C PRO A 164 0.58 5.52 -13.57
N VAL A 165 -0.28 6.33 -12.94
CA VAL A 165 -1.04 7.42 -13.56
C VAL A 165 -0.82 8.67 -12.75
N LEU A 166 -0.33 9.74 -13.38
CA LEU A 166 -0.06 11.02 -12.72
C LEU A 166 -1.23 11.99 -12.93
N VAL A 167 -1.76 12.56 -11.86
CA VAL A 167 -2.75 13.63 -11.92
C VAL A 167 -2.17 14.89 -11.32
N MET A 168 -2.00 15.92 -12.17
CA MET A 168 -1.66 17.26 -11.73
C MET A 168 -2.93 18.02 -11.36
N THR A 169 -3.06 18.34 -10.09
CA THR A 169 -4.18 19.15 -9.57
C THR A 169 -3.82 20.63 -9.46
N LYS A 170 -4.81 21.48 -9.23
CA LYS A 170 -4.65 22.93 -9.08
C LYS A 170 -3.95 23.57 -10.29
N THR A 171 -4.28 23.09 -11.49
CA THR A 171 -3.73 23.62 -12.73
C THR A 171 -4.28 25.01 -13.07
N ASP A 172 -5.31 25.45 -12.37
CA ASP A 172 -5.83 26.83 -12.34
C ASP A 172 -4.94 27.77 -11.54
N VAL A 173 -4.12 27.25 -10.61
CA VAL A 173 -3.25 28.05 -9.75
C VAL A 173 -1.84 28.23 -10.34
N ALA A 174 -1.30 27.19 -10.98
CA ALA A 174 0.01 27.23 -11.63
C ALA A 174 0.08 26.27 -12.81
N ASP A 175 0.86 26.64 -13.83
CA ASP A 175 1.15 25.82 -14.99
C ASP A 175 1.91 24.54 -14.60
N PRO A 176 1.39 23.34 -14.88
CA PRO A 176 2.07 22.08 -14.56
C PRO A 176 3.22 21.73 -15.53
N GLU A 177 3.28 22.33 -16.73
CA GLU A 177 4.19 21.89 -17.80
C GLU A 177 5.69 21.95 -17.41
N PRO A 178 6.19 23.00 -16.72
CA PRO A 178 7.58 23.01 -16.29
C PRO A 178 7.94 21.86 -15.34
N PHE A 179 6.98 21.43 -14.52
CA PHE A 179 7.16 20.27 -13.66
C PHE A 179 7.08 18.95 -14.45
N LEU A 180 6.13 18.81 -15.36
CA LEU A 180 5.93 17.62 -16.18
C LEU A 180 7.11 17.35 -17.12
N ALA A 181 7.86 18.38 -17.53
CA ALA A 181 9.07 18.22 -18.34
C ALA A 181 10.11 17.27 -17.69
N ASN A 182 10.14 17.15 -16.36
CA ASN A 182 11.02 16.19 -15.66
C ASN A 182 10.68 14.72 -15.97
N PHE A 183 9.48 14.45 -16.48
CA PHE A 183 8.97 13.09 -16.70
C PHE A 183 8.71 12.80 -18.18
N ALA A 184 9.09 13.69 -19.10
CA ALA A 184 8.83 13.58 -20.53
C ALA A 184 9.44 12.31 -21.19
N GLY A 185 10.50 11.74 -20.57
CA GLY A 185 11.10 10.48 -21.01
C GLY A 185 10.42 9.21 -20.48
N LEU A 186 9.35 9.33 -19.71
CA LEU A 186 8.65 8.20 -19.12
C LEU A 186 7.30 7.96 -19.81
N ASP A 187 6.98 6.68 -20.07
CA ASP A 187 5.65 6.29 -20.57
C ASP A 187 4.66 6.26 -19.43
N ILE A 188 4.31 7.44 -18.91
CA ILE A 188 3.30 7.60 -17.87
C ILE A 188 2.12 8.42 -18.39
N GLU A 189 0.93 7.97 -18.07
CA GLU A 189 -0.29 8.67 -18.38
C GLU A 189 -0.43 9.89 -17.46
N VAL A 190 -0.68 11.08 -18.02
CA VAL A 190 -0.78 12.34 -17.28
C VAL A 190 -2.16 12.97 -17.47
N TRP A 191 -2.81 13.29 -16.37
CA TRP A 191 -4.07 14.02 -16.32
C TRP A 191 -3.90 15.38 -15.67
N ARG A 192 -4.69 16.36 -16.10
CA ARG A 192 -4.74 17.70 -15.52
C ARG A 192 -6.11 17.91 -14.89
N SER A 193 -6.12 18.57 -13.73
CA SER A 193 -7.34 18.79 -12.94
C SER A 193 -7.28 20.17 -12.30
N SER A 194 -8.32 20.93 -12.48
CA SER A 194 -8.59 22.15 -11.72
C SER A 194 -9.84 21.97 -10.86
N ILE A 195 -10.15 22.97 -10.03
CA ILE A 195 -11.38 22.93 -9.24
C ILE A 195 -12.63 23.10 -10.11
N ASP A 196 -12.51 23.88 -11.16
CA ASP A 196 -13.62 24.22 -12.07
C ASP A 196 -13.77 23.22 -13.23
N ASP A 197 -12.69 22.48 -13.56
CA ASP A 197 -12.65 21.48 -14.62
C ASP A 197 -11.92 20.21 -14.15
N PRO A 198 -12.53 19.42 -13.27
CA PRO A 198 -11.97 18.13 -12.89
C PRO A 198 -12.25 17.10 -14.00
N PRO A 199 -11.28 16.28 -14.42
CA PRO A 199 -11.47 15.25 -15.46
C PRO A 199 -12.29 14.04 -14.95
N SER A 200 -13.36 14.30 -14.22
CA SER A 200 -14.03 13.31 -13.38
C SER A 200 -14.68 12.18 -14.18
N GLU A 201 -15.29 12.47 -15.32
CA GLU A 201 -15.94 11.44 -16.16
C GLU A 201 -14.91 10.58 -16.89
N ALA A 202 -14.01 11.21 -17.64
CA ALA A 202 -13.00 10.50 -18.42
C ALA A 202 -12.03 9.71 -17.51
N LEU A 203 -11.66 10.27 -16.37
CA LEU A 203 -10.81 9.56 -15.40
C LEU A 203 -11.59 8.43 -14.71
N ARG A 204 -12.90 8.57 -14.48
CA ARG A 204 -13.76 7.49 -13.98
C ARG A 204 -13.81 6.32 -14.95
N GLU A 205 -14.03 6.60 -16.23
CA GLU A 205 -14.05 5.59 -17.29
C GLU A 205 -12.70 4.88 -17.40
N ARG A 206 -11.59 5.66 -17.35
CA ARG A 206 -10.23 5.12 -17.40
C ARG A 206 -9.92 4.18 -16.24
N LEU A 207 -10.45 4.46 -15.05
CA LEU A 207 -10.19 3.67 -13.84
C LEU A 207 -11.25 2.59 -13.59
N ALA A 208 -12.34 2.56 -14.38
CA ALA A 208 -13.38 1.54 -14.25
C ALA A 208 -12.79 0.13 -14.47
N GLY A 209 -13.21 -0.83 -13.64
CA GLY A 209 -12.70 -2.21 -13.70
C GLY A 209 -11.32 -2.41 -13.08
N HIS A 210 -10.64 -1.34 -12.69
CA HIS A 210 -9.32 -1.40 -12.05
C HIS A 210 -9.39 -1.29 -10.52
N THR A 211 -8.42 -1.92 -9.85
CA THR A 211 -8.16 -1.65 -8.43
C THR A 211 -7.08 -0.58 -8.34
N THR A 212 -7.50 0.64 -8.07
CA THR A 212 -6.62 1.82 -8.05
C THR A 212 -6.22 2.18 -6.63
N VAL A 213 -4.93 2.34 -6.36
CA VAL A 213 -4.44 2.94 -5.12
C VAL A 213 -4.14 4.43 -5.33
N ALA A 214 -4.78 5.31 -4.55
CA ALA A 214 -4.54 6.75 -4.61
C ALA A 214 -3.47 7.17 -3.59
N VAL A 215 -2.40 7.80 -4.08
CA VAL A 215 -1.27 8.29 -3.30
C VAL A 215 -1.02 9.76 -3.54
N GLY A 216 -0.43 10.45 -2.58
CA GLY A 216 -0.10 11.87 -2.71
C GLY A 216 0.05 12.55 -1.35
N HIS A 217 0.74 13.68 -1.34
CA HIS A 217 0.99 14.45 -0.12
C HIS A 217 -0.32 15.05 0.43
N SER A 218 -0.29 15.46 1.71
CA SER A 218 -1.42 16.19 2.30
C SER A 218 -1.61 17.54 1.58
N GLY A 219 -2.86 17.90 1.31
CA GLY A 219 -3.21 19.19 0.70
C GLY A 219 -3.10 19.25 -0.84
N VAL A 220 -2.69 18.16 -1.52
CA VAL A 220 -2.60 18.13 -2.99
C VAL A 220 -3.96 18.01 -3.70
N GLY A 221 -5.08 17.95 -2.97
CA GLY A 221 -6.40 17.79 -3.60
C GLY A 221 -6.83 16.34 -3.84
N LYS A 222 -6.10 15.33 -3.30
CA LYS A 222 -6.42 13.91 -3.48
C LYS A 222 -7.87 13.57 -3.10
N SER A 223 -8.33 13.98 -1.91
CA SER A 223 -9.71 13.71 -1.48
C SER A 223 -10.75 14.43 -2.34
N THR A 224 -10.45 15.63 -2.81
CA THR A 224 -11.31 16.38 -3.74
C THR A 224 -11.45 15.62 -5.05
N LEU A 225 -10.33 15.15 -5.62
CA LEU A 225 -10.33 14.36 -6.86
C LEU A 225 -11.07 13.03 -6.68
N VAL A 226 -10.79 12.28 -5.63
CA VAL A 226 -11.48 11.00 -5.33
C VAL A 226 -12.99 11.23 -5.19
N ASN A 227 -13.42 12.30 -4.52
CA ASN A 227 -14.82 12.62 -4.37
C ASN A 227 -15.49 13.04 -5.69
N ALA A 228 -14.75 13.69 -6.61
CA ALA A 228 -15.26 14.02 -7.94
C ALA A 228 -15.44 12.76 -8.81
N ILE A 229 -14.51 11.80 -8.71
CA ILE A 229 -14.56 10.54 -9.46
C ILE A 229 -15.60 9.58 -8.85
N VAL A 230 -15.72 9.54 -7.53
CA VAL A 230 -16.63 8.64 -6.79
C VAL A 230 -17.61 9.46 -5.95
N PRO A 231 -18.75 9.87 -6.50
CA PRO A 231 -19.72 10.69 -5.75
C PRO A 231 -20.24 10.06 -4.46
N SER A 232 -20.22 8.72 -4.35
CA SER A 232 -20.57 8.00 -3.12
C SER A 232 -19.54 8.15 -1.99
N ALA A 233 -18.30 8.58 -2.27
CA ALA A 233 -17.24 8.76 -1.28
C ALA A 233 -17.60 9.83 -0.25
N HIS A 234 -18.28 10.91 -0.65
CA HIS A 234 -18.78 11.93 0.28
C HIS A 234 -19.64 11.39 1.41
N ARG A 235 -20.51 10.41 1.12
CA ARG A 235 -21.43 9.80 2.10
C ARG A 235 -20.64 8.92 3.09
N ALA A 236 -19.63 8.21 2.64
CA ALA A 236 -18.84 7.33 3.48
C ALA A 236 -17.96 8.11 4.49
N VAL A 237 -17.42 9.25 4.09
CA VAL A 237 -16.63 10.13 4.97
C VAL A 237 -17.53 10.78 6.04
N GLY A 238 -18.76 11.18 5.71
CA GLY A 238 -19.72 11.73 6.65
C GLY A 238 -20.13 10.75 7.76
N HIS A 239 -20.35 9.48 7.43
CA HIS A 239 -20.70 8.45 8.42
C HIS A 239 -19.56 8.09 9.38
N VAL A 240 -18.31 8.14 8.94
CA VAL A 240 -17.15 7.88 9.81
C VAL A 240 -16.95 9.00 10.83
N ASN A 241 -17.29 10.24 10.49
CA ASN A 241 -17.13 11.39 11.38
C ASN A 241 -18.22 11.51 12.48
N THR A 242 -19.41 10.95 12.25
CA THR A 242 -20.53 11.02 13.22
C THR A 242 -20.39 10.01 14.36
N VAL A 243 -19.67 8.90 14.16
CA VAL A 243 -19.49 7.86 15.20
C VAL A 243 -18.41 8.21 16.23
N THR A 244 -17.45 9.08 15.91
CA THR A 244 -16.32 9.36 16.80
C THR A 244 -16.33 10.74 17.46
N GLY A 245 -17.23 11.64 17.12
CA GLY A 245 -17.47 12.92 17.84
C GLY A 245 -16.24 13.85 17.96
N ARG A 246 -15.12 13.61 17.25
CA ARG A 246 -13.93 14.45 17.28
C ARG A 246 -13.65 15.01 15.89
N GLY A 247 -14.01 16.26 15.73
CA GLY A 247 -13.58 17.08 14.60
C GLY A 247 -12.07 17.31 14.58
N ARG A 248 -11.50 17.34 13.36
CA ARG A 248 -10.08 17.60 13.04
C ARG A 248 -9.12 16.52 13.52
N HIS A 249 -8.90 15.51 12.67
CA HIS A 249 -7.61 14.95 12.22
C HIS A 249 -7.89 13.66 11.44
N THR A 250 -7.54 13.69 10.18
CA THR A 250 -7.25 12.59 9.25
C THR A 250 -7.46 11.18 9.82
N SER A 251 -8.49 10.51 9.35
CA SER A 251 -8.67 9.07 9.51
C SER A 251 -7.38 8.35 9.11
N SER A 252 -6.75 7.66 10.04
CA SER A 252 -5.55 6.83 9.78
C SER A 252 -5.90 5.47 9.14
N SER A 253 -7.15 5.24 8.82
CA SER A 253 -7.65 3.99 8.24
C SER A 253 -7.78 4.11 6.72
N THR A 254 -7.21 3.12 6.01
CA THR A 254 -7.39 2.95 4.57
C THR A 254 -8.86 2.66 4.28
N VAL A 255 -9.44 3.37 3.33
CA VAL A 255 -10.83 3.20 2.90
C VAL A 255 -10.88 2.95 1.41
N SER A 256 -11.66 1.95 0.98
CA SER A 256 -11.87 1.68 -0.44
C SER A 256 -13.29 2.07 -0.84
N PHE A 257 -13.40 2.65 -2.02
CA PHE A 257 -14.65 3.06 -2.64
C PHE A 257 -14.86 2.26 -3.91
N LYS A 258 -16.08 1.79 -4.15
CA LYS A 258 -16.43 1.09 -5.37
C LYS A 258 -16.50 2.07 -6.54
N LEU A 259 -15.89 1.71 -7.67
CA LEU A 259 -15.88 2.48 -8.92
C LEU A 259 -16.20 1.55 -10.08
N GLY A 260 -17.47 1.49 -10.49
CA GLY A 260 -17.94 0.48 -11.44
C GLY A 260 -17.64 -0.93 -10.90
N ASP A 261 -16.96 -1.74 -11.69
CA ASP A 261 -16.51 -3.09 -11.32
C ASP A 261 -15.13 -3.08 -10.61
N GLY A 262 -14.54 -1.91 -10.41
CA GLY A 262 -13.26 -1.70 -9.76
C GLY A 262 -13.37 -1.00 -8.41
N TRP A 263 -12.19 -0.60 -7.88
CA TRP A 263 -12.07 0.01 -6.57
C TRP A 263 -11.06 1.16 -6.57
N ILE A 264 -11.33 2.21 -5.84
CA ILE A 264 -10.33 3.22 -5.44
C ILE A 264 -10.02 3.04 -3.97
N ILE A 265 -8.75 2.75 -3.67
CA ILE A 265 -8.22 2.59 -2.31
C ILE A 265 -7.53 3.89 -1.93
N ASP A 266 -8.16 4.68 -1.06
CA ASP A 266 -7.52 5.88 -0.50
C ASP A 266 -6.62 5.49 0.67
N THR A 267 -5.34 5.84 0.56
CA THR A 267 -4.32 5.58 1.57
C THR A 267 -3.95 6.88 2.29
N PRO A 268 -4.71 7.28 3.33
CA PRO A 268 -4.39 8.48 4.08
C PRO A 268 -3.01 8.36 4.74
N GLY A 269 -2.19 9.41 4.61
CA GLY A 269 -0.88 9.44 5.28
C GLY A 269 0.26 8.73 4.56
N VAL A 270 0.06 8.14 3.39
CA VAL A 270 1.16 7.67 2.53
C VAL A 270 1.76 8.88 1.82
N ARG A 271 2.77 9.48 2.45
CA ARG A 271 3.45 10.69 1.96
C ARG A 271 4.70 10.37 1.15
N SER A 272 5.29 9.21 1.37
CA SER A 272 6.45 8.69 0.66
C SER A 272 6.52 7.18 0.81
N PHE A 273 7.26 6.55 -0.10
CA PHE A 273 7.62 5.15 0.00
C PHE A 273 9.10 5.06 0.37
N GLY A 274 9.43 4.26 1.37
CA GLY A 274 10.79 3.82 1.60
C GLY A 274 11.17 2.80 0.53
N LEU A 275 12.26 3.03 -0.18
CA LEU A 275 12.65 2.25 -1.36
C LEU A 275 13.72 1.19 -1.06
N GLY A 276 14.02 1.00 0.20
CA GLY A 276 15.13 0.16 0.58
C GLY A 276 15.10 -1.29 0.11
N HIS A 277 13.92 -1.82 -0.15
CA HIS A 277 13.72 -3.19 -0.63
C HIS A 277 13.73 -3.32 -2.15
N VAL A 278 13.57 -2.21 -2.88
CA VAL A 278 13.39 -2.22 -4.33
C VAL A 278 14.67 -2.64 -5.03
N ALA A 279 14.61 -3.64 -5.89
CA ALA A 279 15.75 -4.05 -6.70
C ALA A 279 15.95 -3.12 -7.90
N THR A 280 17.20 -2.79 -8.24
CA THR A 280 17.55 -2.02 -9.44
C THR A 280 16.95 -2.64 -10.71
N ALA A 281 16.98 -3.97 -10.82
CA ALA A 281 16.40 -4.70 -11.92
C ALA A 281 14.88 -4.50 -12.08
N SER A 282 14.15 -4.17 -11.00
CA SER A 282 12.71 -3.89 -11.08
C SER A 282 12.44 -2.60 -11.84
N VAL A 283 13.26 -1.57 -11.63
CA VAL A 283 13.15 -0.30 -12.37
C VAL A 283 13.49 -0.51 -13.83
N LEU A 284 14.60 -1.20 -14.13
CA LEU A 284 15.04 -1.44 -15.52
C LEU A 284 13.99 -2.23 -16.33
N ARG A 285 13.35 -3.25 -15.73
CA ARG A 285 12.28 -4.01 -16.40
C ARG A 285 11.09 -3.16 -16.85
N SER A 286 10.88 -2.00 -16.24
CA SER A 286 9.81 -1.06 -16.62
C SER A 286 10.15 -0.24 -17.87
N PHE A 287 11.37 -0.41 -18.41
CA PHE A 287 11.86 0.20 -19.63
C PHE A 287 12.36 -0.90 -20.58
N PRO A 288 11.45 -1.64 -21.26
CA PRO A 288 11.85 -2.81 -22.06
C PRO A 288 12.87 -2.51 -23.16
N ASP A 289 12.80 -1.34 -23.75
CA ASP A 289 13.74 -0.83 -24.76
C ASP A 289 15.14 -0.63 -24.18
N LEU A 290 15.23 -0.03 -22.98
CA LEU A 290 16.51 0.16 -22.28
C LEU A 290 17.02 -1.17 -21.73
N ALA A 291 16.15 -2.04 -21.24
CA ALA A 291 16.51 -3.34 -20.70
C ALA A 291 17.21 -4.22 -21.77
N ALA A 292 16.71 -4.17 -23.02
CA ALA A 292 17.32 -4.89 -24.12
C ALA A 292 18.77 -4.44 -24.42
N VAL A 293 19.03 -3.12 -24.39
CA VAL A 293 20.39 -2.57 -24.62
C VAL A 293 21.26 -2.79 -23.37
N ALA A 294 20.70 -2.84 -22.18
CA ALA A 294 21.45 -3.06 -20.94
C ALA A 294 22.06 -4.47 -20.84
N GLU A 295 21.59 -5.45 -21.65
CA GLU A 295 22.19 -6.78 -21.74
C GLU A 295 23.64 -6.74 -22.27
N ASP A 296 23.97 -5.72 -23.07
CA ASP A 296 25.30 -5.50 -23.63
C ASP A 296 26.26 -4.75 -22.66
N CYS A 297 25.75 -4.30 -21.49
CA CYS A 297 26.58 -3.63 -20.50
C CYS A 297 27.59 -4.57 -19.84
N PRO A 298 28.78 -4.05 -19.42
CA PRO A 298 29.75 -4.82 -18.65
C PRO A 298 29.11 -5.38 -17.36
N ARG A 299 29.63 -6.53 -16.91
CA ARG A 299 29.19 -7.12 -15.65
C ARG A 299 29.41 -6.15 -14.49
N GLY A 300 28.37 -5.92 -13.68
CA GLY A 300 28.41 -5.04 -12.53
C GLY A 300 28.13 -3.57 -12.87
N CYS A 301 27.78 -3.26 -14.12
CA CYS A 301 27.34 -1.91 -14.49
C CYS A 301 26.15 -1.48 -13.62
N THR A 302 26.25 -0.29 -13.03
CA THR A 302 25.22 0.30 -12.18
C THR A 302 24.12 0.99 -12.98
N HIS A 303 24.37 1.26 -14.26
CA HIS A 303 23.55 2.06 -15.17
C HIS A 303 23.27 3.49 -14.66
N LEU A 304 24.07 4.00 -13.72
CA LEU A 304 23.99 5.39 -13.25
C LEU A 304 24.66 6.34 -14.25
N ALA A 305 24.37 7.62 -14.12
CA ALA A 305 24.86 8.65 -15.05
C ALA A 305 26.38 8.80 -15.04
N ASP A 306 27.05 8.46 -13.94
CA ASP A 306 28.51 8.51 -13.76
C ASP A 306 29.24 7.21 -14.17
N GLU A 307 28.52 6.20 -14.67
CA GLU A 307 29.09 4.94 -15.11
C GLU A 307 29.78 5.09 -16.48
N GLN A 308 31.10 4.94 -16.51
CA GLN A 308 31.92 5.25 -17.67
C GLN A 308 31.69 4.33 -18.89
N TYR A 309 31.32 3.07 -18.65
CA TYR A 309 31.19 2.04 -19.68
C TYR A 309 29.77 1.53 -19.84
N CYS A 310 28.79 2.40 -19.53
CA CYS A 310 27.40 2.04 -19.67
C CYS A 310 26.92 2.10 -21.11
N GLU A 311 26.48 0.98 -21.67
CA GLU A 311 25.98 0.91 -23.04
C GLU A 311 24.74 1.75 -23.27
N LEU A 312 23.88 1.94 -22.21
CA LEU A 312 22.75 2.85 -22.29
C LEU A 312 23.16 4.30 -22.54
N THR A 313 24.21 4.76 -21.87
CA THR A 313 24.77 6.11 -22.06
C THR A 313 25.37 6.25 -23.45
N ALA A 314 26.10 5.22 -23.93
CA ALA A 314 26.66 5.18 -25.28
C ALA A 314 25.56 5.19 -26.35
N ALA A 315 24.50 4.37 -26.17
CA ALA A 315 23.39 4.30 -27.10
C ALA A 315 22.53 5.59 -27.13
N ALA A 316 22.48 6.32 -26.03
CA ALA A 316 21.87 7.66 -26.01
C ALA A 316 22.73 8.68 -26.78
N ALA A 317 24.03 8.63 -26.61
CA ALA A 317 24.96 9.54 -27.28
C ALA A 317 25.01 9.35 -28.83
N ASP A 318 24.86 8.11 -29.30
CA ASP A 318 24.84 7.80 -30.72
C ASP A 318 23.45 7.81 -31.38
N GLY A 319 22.40 8.13 -30.60
CA GLY A 319 21.03 8.29 -31.07
C GLY A 319 20.23 7.00 -31.25
N ARG A 320 20.74 5.85 -30.80
CA ARG A 320 19.99 4.57 -30.77
C ARG A 320 18.88 4.56 -29.73
N LEU A 321 19.02 5.36 -28.64
CA LEU A 321 18.04 5.55 -27.58
C LEU A 321 17.68 7.03 -27.41
N ASP A 322 16.46 7.34 -26.97
CA ASP A 322 16.10 8.71 -26.56
C ASP A 322 16.84 9.07 -25.25
N VAL A 323 17.68 10.11 -25.31
CA VAL A 323 18.46 10.60 -24.18
C VAL A 323 17.61 10.92 -22.96
N ARG A 324 16.43 11.53 -23.15
CA ARG A 324 15.52 11.88 -22.05
C ARG A 324 15.00 10.64 -21.31
N ARG A 325 14.83 9.54 -22.04
CA ARG A 325 14.39 8.28 -21.50
C ARG A 325 15.46 7.61 -20.66
N VAL A 326 16.72 7.64 -21.15
CA VAL A 326 17.89 7.15 -20.40
C VAL A 326 18.10 8.00 -19.13
N ASP A 327 18.08 9.32 -19.24
CA ASP A 327 18.22 10.25 -18.11
C ASP A 327 17.13 10.01 -17.04
N SER A 328 15.88 9.78 -17.47
CA SER A 328 14.76 9.50 -16.56
C SER A 328 14.99 8.20 -15.81
N MET A 329 15.40 7.14 -16.48
CA MET A 329 15.71 5.87 -15.84
C MET A 329 16.90 5.99 -14.86
N GLN A 330 17.97 6.68 -15.26
CA GLN A 330 19.14 6.93 -14.43
C GLN A 330 18.80 7.73 -13.17
N ARG A 331 17.92 8.73 -13.29
CA ARG A 331 17.41 9.49 -12.14
C ARG A 331 16.64 8.59 -11.16
N LEU A 332 15.79 7.71 -11.64
CA LEU A 332 15.06 6.75 -10.80
C LEU A 332 16.02 5.80 -10.09
N LEU A 333 17.05 5.30 -10.80
CA LEU A 333 18.10 4.48 -10.18
C LEU A 333 18.90 5.25 -9.13
N GLY A 334 19.24 6.51 -9.39
CA GLY A 334 19.90 7.40 -8.44
C GLY A 334 19.07 7.60 -7.15
N THR A 335 17.75 7.68 -7.29
CA THR A 335 16.82 7.73 -6.14
C THR A 335 16.92 6.48 -5.26
N LEU A 336 17.05 5.29 -5.87
CA LEU A 336 17.27 4.04 -5.13
C LEU A 336 18.62 3.99 -4.40
N VAL A 337 19.68 4.41 -5.08
CA VAL A 337 21.04 4.41 -4.49
C VAL A 337 21.10 5.36 -3.32
N THR A 338 20.54 6.56 -3.43
CA THR A 338 20.45 7.53 -2.35
C THR A 338 19.66 6.94 -1.15
N ALA A 339 18.51 6.33 -1.39
CA ALA A 339 17.72 5.69 -0.35
C ALA A 339 18.47 4.55 0.37
N ARG A 340 19.34 3.82 -0.34
CA ARG A 340 20.20 2.77 0.24
C ARG A 340 21.43 3.32 0.95
N GLY A 341 22.05 4.38 0.40
CA GLY A 341 23.22 5.03 0.98
C GLY A 341 22.95 5.64 2.35
N LEU A 342 21.75 6.13 2.59
CA LEU A 342 21.32 6.62 3.90
C LEU A 342 21.29 5.51 4.98
N ARG A 343 21.23 4.22 4.57
CA ARG A 343 21.27 3.08 5.50
C ARG A 343 22.67 2.67 5.96
N HIS A 344 23.71 3.04 5.23
CA HIS A 344 25.08 2.67 5.54
C HIS A 344 25.80 3.71 6.41
N GLN A 345 25.13 4.82 6.74
CA GLN A 345 25.68 5.92 7.55
C GLN A 345 25.14 5.96 8.99
N GLU A 346 24.22 5.06 9.36
CA GLU A 346 23.73 4.82 10.71
C GLU A 346 24.30 3.49 11.28
#